data_90abbad5a1b3c31a326dd7058a5b66b0
#
_entry.id   90abbad5a1b3c31a326dd7058a5b66b0
#
_cell.length_a   1.000
_cell.length_b   1.000
_cell.length_c   1.000
_cell.angle_alpha   90.00
_cell.angle_beta   90.00
_cell.angle_gamma   90.00
#
_symmetry.space_group_name_H-M   'P 1'
#
loop_
_entity.id
_entity.type
_entity.pdbx_description
1 polymer ?
#
loop_
_entity_poly.entity_id
_entity_poly.type
_entity_poly.pdbx_seq_one_letter_code
_entity_poly.pdbx_strand_id
1 'polypeptide(L)'
;IGVAVRGEARLGDETQALFCTTGVLLQRLKVDGSLEHVTHVVVDEVHERTLEADFLLLALRELVRLRNARGEPPLKILLMSATMPGEAVRGYFGRGCVTVKFPGRAFPVEPLFLEHALALTRHVVRGGADWHRSSQASERRAKRLADMSRDGGRMPLSVVPRDPRELA
;
A
#
# COMPACT_ATOMS: atom_id res chain seq x y z
N ILE A 1 18.79 12.76 14.51
CA ILE A 1 17.74 11.92 13.89
C ILE A 1 17.16 11.04 14.97
N GLY A 2 15.81 10.97 15.05
CA GLY A 2 15.09 10.08 15.96
C GLY A 2 14.24 9.06 15.20
N VAL A 3 13.85 8.00 15.89
CA VAL A 3 12.94 6.96 15.40
C VAL A 3 11.89 6.68 16.46
N ALA A 4 10.63 6.57 16.05
CA ALA A 4 9.53 6.18 16.95
C ALA A 4 8.57 5.20 16.23
N VAL A 5 8.40 4.06 16.85
CA VAL A 5 7.43 3.03 16.46
C VAL A 5 6.58 2.65 17.67
N ARG A 6 5.55 1.85 17.47
CA ARG A 6 4.69 1.41 18.58
C ARG A 6 5.51 0.69 19.66
N GLY A 7 5.56 1.25 20.85
CA GLY A 7 6.25 0.67 22.01
C GLY A 7 7.75 0.96 22.08
N GLU A 8 8.34 1.61 21.10
CA GLU A 8 9.76 1.99 21.11
C GLU A 8 9.94 3.41 20.58
N ALA A 9 10.71 4.23 21.29
CA ALA A 9 11.09 5.56 20.83
C ALA A 9 12.55 5.83 21.20
N ARG A 10 13.31 6.32 20.21
CA ARG A 10 14.68 6.80 20.38
C ARG A 10 14.74 8.26 19.95
N LEU A 11 14.55 9.14 20.91
CA LEU A 11 14.49 10.58 20.76
C LEU A 11 15.44 11.22 21.78
N GLY A 12 16.06 12.32 21.41
CA GLY A 12 16.85 13.18 22.28
C GLY A 12 16.52 14.65 22.00
N ASP A 13 16.98 15.55 22.87
CA ASP A 13 16.72 16.99 22.77
C ASP A 13 17.25 17.58 21.46
N GLU A 14 18.28 16.99 20.87
CA GLU A 14 18.88 17.37 19.58
C GLU A 14 18.16 16.77 18.35
N THR A 15 17.01 16.09 18.52
CA THR A 15 16.33 15.44 17.41
C THR A 15 15.64 16.46 16.51
N GLN A 16 16.21 16.69 15.32
CA GLN A 16 15.65 17.58 14.29
C GLN A 16 14.78 16.87 13.26
N ALA A 17 14.99 15.58 13.04
CA ALA A 17 14.20 14.75 12.14
C ALA A 17 13.75 13.48 12.82
N LEU A 18 12.46 13.20 12.77
CA LEU A 18 11.84 12.02 13.36
C LEU A 18 11.27 11.12 12.26
N PHE A 19 11.73 9.88 12.21
CA PHE A 19 11.09 8.82 11.45
C PHE A 19 10.10 8.09 12.36
N CYS A 20 8.85 8.01 11.95
CA CYS A 20 7.84 7.34 12.75
C CYS A 20 6.78 6.67 11.88
N THR A 21 6.06 5.72 12.45
CA THR A 21 4.89 5.15 11.78
C THR A 21 3.73 6.14 11.79
N THR A 22 2.82 6.00 10.82
CA THR A 22 1.59 6.80 10.69
C THR A 22 0.80 6.86 12.00
N GLY A 23 0.64 5.71 12.67
CA GLY A 23 -0.07 5.62 13.94
C GLY A 23 0.59 6.42 15.06
N VAL A 24 1.92 6.47 15.12
CA VAL A 24 2.65 7.29 16.11
C VAL A 24 2.40 8.77 15.86
N LEU A 25 2.45 9.23 14.61
CA LEU A 25 2.17 10.64 14.29
C LEU A 25 0.72 11.00 14.60
N LEU A 26 -0.25 10.12 14.32
CA LEU A 26 -1.64 10.32 14.71
C LEU A 26 -1.82 10.42 16.24
N GLN A 27 -1.10 9.62 17.03
CA GLN A 27 -1.13 9.75 18.49
C GLN A 27 -0.52 11.07 18.95
N ARG A 28 0.57 11.52 18.33
CA ARG A 28 1.14 12.84 18.63
C ARG A 28 0.16 13.96 18.34
N LEU A 29 -0.54 13.93 17.22
CA LEU A 29 -1.57 14.90 16.86
C LEU A 29 -2.75 14.94 17.86
N LYS A 30 -3.03 13.84 18.55
CA LYS A 30 -4.05 13.83 19.62
C LYS A 30 -3.59 14.56 20.88
N VAL A 31 -2.30 14.51 21.18
CA VAL A 31 -1.71 15.11 22.38
C VAL A 31 -1.30 16.57 22.11
N ASP A 32 -0.62 16.79 20.99
CA ASP A 32 -0.19 18.10 20.51
C ASP A 32 -0.85 18.36 19.15
N GLY A 33 -2.07 18.87 19.20
CA GLY A 33 -2.87 19.15 18.02
C GLY A 33 -2.30 20.24 17.12
N SER A 34 -1.31 21.00 17.58
CA SER A 34 -0.71 22.11 16.83
C SER A 34 0.54 21.70 16.04
N LEU A 35 1.29 20.71 16.52
CA LEU A 35 2.64 20.41 16.05
C LEU A 35 3.53 21.67 15.94
N GLU A 36 3.47 22.54 16.92
CA GLU A 36 4.01 23.91 16.88
C GLU A 36 5.48 23.94 16.43
N HIS A 37 6.28 23.00 16.94
CA HIS A 37 7.71 22.92 16.63
C HIS A 37 8.03 22.14 15.35
N VAL A 38 7.01 21.64 14.64
CA VAL A 38 7.19 20.89 13.39
C VAL A 38 6.99 21.81 12.19
N THR A 39 8.01 21.91 11.35
CA THR A 39 8.00 22.72 10.14
C THR A 39 7.62 21.92 8.89
N HIS A 40 7.94 20.64 8.85
CA HIS A 40 7.71 19.75 7.71
C HIS A 40 7.16 18.41 8.16
N VAL A 41 6.20 17.89 7.44
CA VAL A 41 5.73 16.50 7.55
C VAL A 41 5.87 15.83 6.20
N VAL A 42 6.58 14.72 6.17
CA VAL A 42 6.73 13.88 4.98
C VAL A 42 5.91 12.62 5.18
N VAL A 43 4.97 12.34 4.27
CA VAL A 43 4.17 11.12 4.28
C VAL A 43 4.54 10.32 3.04
N ASP A 44 5.10 9.14 3.27
CA ASP A 44 5.52 8.25 2.20
C ASP A 44 4.45 7.21 1.88
N GLU A 45 4.54 6.63 0.70
CA GLU A 45 3.68 5.55 0.19
C GLU A 45 2.16 5.87 0.27
N VAL A 46 1.80 7.14 0.06
CA VAL A 46 0.38 7.56 0.19
C VAL A 46 -0.56 6.85 -0.81
N HIS A 47 -0.02 6.16 -1.80
CA HIS A 47 -0.80 5.37 -2.76
C HIS A 47 -1.35 4.06 -2.18
N GLU A 48 -0.81 3.56 -1.08
CA GLU A 48 -1.32 2.36 -0.41
C GLU A 48 -2.71 2.56 0.19
N ARG A 49 -3.12 3.81 0.41
CA ARG A 49 -4.46 4.19 0.88
C ARG A 49 -4.89 3.44 2.14
N THR A 50 -3.96 3.25 3.07
CA THR A 50 -4.31 2.68 4.37
C THR A 50 -5.24 3.62 5.13
N LEU A 51 -6.12 3.06 5.95
CA LEU A 51 -7.06 3.83 6.75
C LEU A 51 -6.34 4.88 7.63
N GLU A 52 -5.23 4.48 8.25
CA GLU A 52 -4.42 5.38 9.08
C GLU A 52 -3.79 6.50 8.25
N ALA A 53 -3.30 6.21 7.04
CA ALA A 53 -2.75 7.23 6.16
C ALA A 53 -3.83 8.24 5.71
N ASP A 54 -5.01 7.78 5.34
CA ASP A 54 -6.11 8.66 4.95
C ASP A 54 -6.58 9.56 6.11
N PHE A 55 -6.67 9.02 7.33
CA PHE A 55 -6.94 9.84 8.53
C PHE A 55 -5.83 10.84 8.81
N LEU A 56 -4.56 10.46 8.63
CA LEU A 56 -3.44 11.39 8.79
C LEU A 56 -3.53 12.52 7.77
N LEU A 57 -3.81 12.24 6.51
CA LEU A 57 -3.96 13.26 5.47
C LEU A 57 -5.10 14.24 5.78
N LEU A 58 -6.21 13.74 6.33
CA LEU A 58 -7.32 14.57 6.79
C LEU A 58 -6.88 15.50 7.93
N ALA A 59 -6.23 14.96 8.95
CA ALA A 59 -5.76 15.72 10.11
C ALA A 59 -4.73 16.79 9.70
N LEU A 60 -3.78 16.42 8.83
CA LEU A 60 -2.76 17.36 8.35
C LEU A 60 -3.37 18.49 7.50
N ARG A 61 -4.36 18.20 6.66
CA ARG A 61 -5.06 19.23 5.90
C ARG A 61 -5.74 20.23 6.81
N GLU A 62 -6.45 19.76 7.82
CA GLU A 62 -7.13 20.64 8.79
C GLU A 62 -6.11 21.43 9.63
N LEU A 63 -5.02 20.81 10.03
CA LEU A 63 -3.95 21.49 10.74
C LEU A 63 -3.33 22.63 9.93
N VAL A 64 -3.00 22.41 8.66
CA VAL A 64 -2.50 23.48 7.78
C VAL A 64 -3.51 24.62 7.66
N ARG A 65 -4.80 24.30 7.53
CA ARG A 65 -5.87 25.30 7.46
C ARG A 65 -5.96 26.14 8.74
N LEU A 66 -5.90 25.48 9.90
CA LEU A 66 -5.97 26.13 11.19
C LEU A 66 -4.74 27.03 11.47
N ARG A 67 -3.53 26.55 11.17
CA ARG A 67 -2.30 27.34 11.32
C ARG A 67 -2.32 28.59 10.43
N ASN A 68 -2.73 28.44 9.18
CA ASN A 68 -2.90 29.57 8.26
C ASN A 68 -3.94 30.60 8.77
N ALA A 69 -5.07 30.13 9.28
CA ALA A 69 -6.11 31.01 9.81
C ALA A 69 -5.67 31.78 11.07
N ARG A 70 -4.74 31.22 11.85
CA ARG A 70 -4.17 31.83 13.06
C ARG A 70 -2.93 32.68 12.79
N GLY A 71 -2.44 32.73 11.54
CA GLY A 71 -1.19 33.41 11.21
C GLY A 71 0.06 32.75 11.80
N GLU A 72 -0.03 31.46 12.13
CA GLU A 72 1.09 30.68 12.65
C GLU A 72 2.08 30.32 11.54
N PRO A 73 3.34 29.97 11.88
CA PRO A 73 4.32 29.53 10.87
C PRO A 73 3.78 28.37 10.02
N PRO A 74 3.94 28.40 8.69
CA PRO A 74 3.32 27.42 7.80
C PRO A 74 3.91 26.03 8.00
N LEU A 75 3.04 25.02 8.12
CA LEU A 75 3.43 23.62 8.07
C LEU A 75 3.52 23.17 6.62
N LYS A 76 4.67 22.70 6.20
CA LYS A 76 4.88 22.14 4.86
C LYS A 76 4.62 20.64 4.87
N ILE A 77 3.77 20.18 3.94
CA ILE A 77 3.44 18.75 3.78
C ILE A 77 4.03 18.27 2.45
N LEU A 78 4.82 17.22 2.50
CA LEU A 78 5.35 16.51 1.35
C LEU A 78 4.69 15.13 1.30
N LEU A 79 4.02 14.83 0.19
CA LEU A 79 3.43 13.52 -0.05
C LEU A 79 4.24 12.79 -1.11
N MET A 80 4.68 11.60 -0.80
CA MET A 80 5.46 10.75 -1.70
C MET A 80 4.64 9.55 -2.14
N SER A 81 4.72 9.22 -3.43
CA SER A 81 3.93 8.15 -4.01
C SER A 81 4.54 7.67 -5.33
N ALA A 82 4.53 6.37 -5.57
CA ALA A 82 4.96 5.80 -6.83
C ALA A 82 3.92 6.01 -7.95
N THR A 83 2.63 6.00 -7.66
CA THR A 83 1.55 5.87 -8.66
C THR A 83 0.40 6.86 -8.53
N MET A 84 0.38 7.73 -7.51
CA MET A 84 -0.76 8.61 -7.27
C MET A 84 -0.86 9.73 -8.32
N PRO A 85 -2.05 9.98 -8.90
CA PRO A 85 -2.27 11.13 -9.76
C PRO A 85 -2.12 12.44 -8.97
N GLY A 86 -1.17 13.30 -9.34
CA GLY A 86 -0.96 14.59 -8.65
C GLY A 86 -2.17 15.52 -8.66
N GLU A 87 -3.10 15.33 -9.61
CA GLU A 87 -4.35 16.09 -9.68
C GLU A 87 -5.31 15.78 -8.53
N ALA A 88 -5.40 14.52 -8.11
CA ALA A 88 -6.22 14.13 -6.98
C ALA A 88 -5.73 14.78 -5.68
N VAL A 89 -4.42 14.83 -5.48
CA VAL A 89 -3.79 15.49 -4.32
C VAL A 89 -4.01 16.99 -4.36
N ARG A 90 -3.85 17.62 -5.51
CA ARG A 90 -4.12 19.07 -5.68
C ARG A 90 -5.59 19.40 -5.43
N GLY A 91 -6.50 18.56 -5.88
CA GLY A 91 -7.92 18.71 -5.58
C GLY A 91 -8.24 18.66 -4.11
N TYR A 92 -7.52 17.80 -3.37
CA TYR A 92 -7.73 17.60 -1.94
C TYR A 92 -7.10 18.69 -1.06
N PHE A 93 -5.85 19.09 -1.33
CA PHE A 93 -5.11 20.08 -0.52
C PHE A 93 -5.24 21.52 -1.03
N GLY A 94 -5.72 21.72 -2.25
CA GLY A 94 -5.95 23.04 -2.84
C GLY A 94 -4.89 23.50 -3.84
N ARG A 95 -5.08 24.72 -4.37
CA ARG A 95 -4.30 25.25 -5.49
C ARG A 95 -2.82 25.52 -5.20
N GLY A 96 -2.42 25.52 -3.93
CA GLY A 96 -1.01 25.73 -3.53
C GLY A 96 -0.11 24.50 -3.66
N CYS A 97 -0.65 23.34 -4.07
CA CYS A 97 0.13 22.12 -4.21
C CYS A 97 0.95 22.14 -5.51
N VAL A 98 2.25 21.89 -5.38
CA VAL A 98 3.17 21.66 -6.50
C VAL A 98 3.41 20.16 -6.65
N THR A 99 3.37 19.64 -7.88
CA THR A 99 3.71 18.25 -8.17
C THR A 99 5.07 18.19 -8.85
N VAL A 100 5.97 17.41 -8.27
CA VAL A 100 7.28 17.10 -8.85
C VAL A 100 7.29 15.62 -9.25
N LYS A 101 7.68 15.34 -10.48
CA LYS A 101 7.79 13.96 -11.00
C LYS A 101 9.25 13.65 -11.29
N PHE A 102 9.70 12.52 -10.75
CA PHE A 102 11.02 12.00 -11.04
C PHE A 102 10.87 10.75 -11.93
N PRO A 103 11.51 10.69 -13.09
CA PRO A 103 11.56 9.45 -13.87
C PRO A 103 12.37 8.43 -13.09
N GLY A 104 11.72 7.34 -12.69
CA GLY A 104 12.38 6.21 -12.04
C GLY A 104 13.30 5.49 -13.04
N ARG A 105 14.43 4.94 -12.57
CA ARG A 105 15.18 3.94 -13.33
C ARG A 105 14.42 2.62 -13.25
N ALA A 106 13.77 2.22 -14.33
CA ALA A 106 13.20 0.90 -14.45
C ALA A 106 14.26 -0.06 -15.02
N PHE A 107 14.52 -1.15 -14.33
CA PHE A 107 15.23 -2.28 -14.90
C PHE A 107 14.22 -3.18 -15.62
N PRO A 108 14.63 -3.88 -16.70
CA PRO A 108 13.75 -4.85 -17.34
C PRO A 108 13.34 -5.91 -16.32
N VAL A 109 12.03 -6.10 -16.19
CA VAL A 109 11.44 -7.12 -15.31
C VAL A 109 10.74 -8.14 -16.18
N GLU A 110 11.21 -9.38 -16.13
CA GLU A 110 10.56 -10.50 -16.78
C GLU A 110 9.53 -11.13 -15.81
N PRO A 111 8.23 -11.11 -16.14
CA PRO A 111 7.22 -11.70 -15.27
C PRO A 111 7.27 -13.23 -15.40
N LEU A 112 7.50 -13.91 -14.30
CA LEU A 112 7.42 -15.36 -14.19
C LEU A 112 6.14 -15.75 -13.47
N PHE A 113 5.39 -16.68 -14.06
CA PHE A 113 4.19 -17.24 -13.45
C PHE A 113 4.51 -18.50 -12.65
N LEU A 114 3.53 -19.04 -11.92
CA LEU A 114 3.70 -20.23 -11.09
C LEU A 114 4.27 -21.43 -11.87
N GLU A 115 3.83 -21.61 -13.10
CA GLU A 115 4.29 -22.68 -13.97
C GLU A 115 5.79 -22.59 -14.24
N HIS A 116 6.31 -21.38 -14.49
CA HIS A 116 7.73 -21.13 -14.67
C HIS A 116 8.52 -21.42 -13.38
N ALA A 117 7.98 -21.01 -12.23
CA ALA A 117 8.62 -21.28 -10.95
C ALA A 117 8.68 -22.79 -10.66
N LEU A 118 7.61 -23.53 -10.92
CA LEU A 118 7.58 -24.99 -10.77
C LEU A 118 8.57 -25.68 -11.71
N ALA A 119 8.67 -25.24 -12.96
CA ALA A 119 9.62 -25.79 -13.93
C ALA A 119 11.07 -25.52 -13.49
N LEU A 120 11.39 -24.30 -13.10
CA LEU A 120 12.75 -23.91 -12.68
C LEU A 120 13.19 -24.62 -11.41
N THR A 121 12.30 -24.77 -10.42
CA THR A 121 12.61 -25.41 -9.13
C THR A 121 12.47 -26.93 -9.21
N ARG A 122 11.89 -27.48 -10.27
CA ARG A 122 11.51 -28.89 -10.39
C ARG A 122 10.67 -29.38 -9.21
N HIS A 123 9.86 -28.45 -8.64
CA HIS A 123 9.02 -28.75 -7.50
C HIS A 123 7.82 -29.60 -7.94
N VAL A 124 7.69 -30.78 -7.33
CA VAL A 124 6.54 -31.68 -7.55
C VAL A 124 5.52 -31.45 -6.43
N VAL A 125 4.33 -30.98 -6.80
CA VAL A 125 3.22 -30.84 -5.87
C VAL A 125 2.74 -32.26 -5.45
N ARG A 126 2.98 -32.64 -4.20
CA ARG A 126 2.51 -33.90 -3.63
C ARG A 126 1.15 -33.70 -3.00
N GLY A 127 0.19 -34.60 -3.27
CA GLY A 127 -1.09 -34.60 -2.56
C GLY A 127 -0.90 -34.82 -1.06
N GLY A 128 -1.64 -34.04 -0.24
CA GLY A 128 -1.56 -34.12 1.22
C GLY A 128 -0.63 -33.11 1.89
N ALA A 129 -0.01 -32.19 1.15
CA ALA A 129 0.67 -31.04 1.78
C ALA A 129 -0.36 -30.10 2.44
N ASP A 130 -0.01 -29.48 3.58
CA ASP A 130 -0.91 -28.62 4.39
C ASP A 130 -1.56 -27.48 3.61
N TRP A 131 -0.92 -27.00 2.54
CA TRP A 131 -1.42 -25.98 1.62
C TRP A 131 -2.23 -26.54 0.43
N HIS A 132 -2.27 -27.87 0.25
CA HIS A 132 -3.05 -28.51 -0.81
C HIS A 132 -4.53 -28.52 -0.43
N ARG A 133 -5.37 -27.86 -1.24
CA ARG A 133 -6.82 -27.94 -1.04
C ARG A 133 -7.29 -29.38 -1.06
N SER A 134 -8.00 -29.78 -0.02
CA SER A 134 -8.55 -31.15 0.07
C SER A 134 -9.34 -31.50 -1.20
N SER A 135 -9.26 -32.75 -1.63
CA SER A 135 -10.00 -33.30 -2.78
C SER A 135 -11.48 -32.93 -2.75
N GLN A 136 -12.10 -32.92 -1.55
CA GLN A 136 -13.51 -32.52 -1.36
C GLN A 136 -13.80 -31.06 -1.77
N ALA A 137 -12.87 -30.12 -1.55
CA ALA A 137 -13.05 -28.73 -1.97
C ALA A 137 -12.92 -28.59 -3.51
N SER A 138 -12.06 -29.39 -4.13
CA SER A 138 -11.91 -29.47 -5.58
C SER A 138 -13.14 -30.08 -6.23
N GLU A 139 -13.69 -31.17 -5.67
CA GLU A 139 -14.92 -31.80 -6.14
C GLU A 139 -16.16 -30.90 -6.00
N ARG A 140 -16.30 -30.19 -4.88
CA ARG A 140 -17.40 -29.22 -4.68
C ARG A 140 -17.30 -28.07 -5.70
N ARG A 141 -16.09 -27.61 -6.03
CA ARG A 141 -15.86 -26.57 -7.03
C ARG A 141 -16.15 -27.08 -8.45
N ALA A 142 -15.69 -28.29 -8.78
CA ALA A 142 -15.99 -28.93 -10.06
C ALA A 142 -17.50 -29.15 -10.26
N LYS A 143 -18.21 -29.59 -9.21
CA LYS A 143 -19.66 -29.73 -9.23
C LYS A 143 -20.38 -28.41 -9.43
N ARG A 144 -19.97 -27.34 -8.71
CA ARG A 144 -20.51 -25.98 -8.92
C ARG A 144 -20.30 -25.46 -10.33
N LEU A 145 -19.12 -25.67 -10.90
CA LEU A 145 -18.80 -25.28 -12.28
C LEU A 145 -19.63 -26.06 -13.31
N ALA A 146 -19.85 -27.34 -13.08
CA ALA A 146 -20.71 -28.17 -13.92
C ALA A 146 -22.18 -27.76 -13.85
N ASP A 147 -22.69 -27.40 -12.67
CA ASP A 147 -24.04 -26.89 -12.47
C ASP A 147 -24.24 -25.51 -13.12
N MET A 148 -23.26 -24.62 -13.04
CA MET A 148 -23.28 -23.31 -13.70
C MET A 148 -23.21 -23.44 -15.24
N SER A 149 -22.54 -24.45 -15.77
CA SER A 149 -22.47 -24.74 -17.20
C SER A 149 -23.79 -25.23 -17.80
N ARG A 150 -24.61 -25.86 -16.97
CA ARG A 150 -25.97 -26.33 -17.36
C ARG A 150 -27.00 -25.21 -17.44
N ASP A 151 -26.77 -24.10 -16.77
CA ASP A 151 -27.72 -22.98 -16.63
C ASP A 151 -27.45 -21.83 -17.62
N GLY A 152 -26.67 -22.05 -18.69
CA GLY A 152 -26.46 -21.11 -19.80
C GLY A 152 -25.64 -19.85 -19.46
N GLY A 153 -24.99 -19.78 -18.31
CA GLY A 153 -24.11 -18.68 -17.91
C GLY A 153 -22.77 -18.73 -18.66
N ARG A 154 -22.29 -17.56 -19.14
CA ARG A 154 -20.96 -17.41 -19.76
C ARG A 154 -19.89 -17.99 -18.83
N MET A 155 -19.17 -19.00 -19.32
CA MET A 155 -18.03 -19.58 -18.61
C MET A 155 -16.97 -18.52 -18.30
N PRO A 156 -16.55 -18.38 -17.04
CA PRO A 156 -15.30 -17.67 -16.77
C PRO A 156 -14.15 -18.48 -17.39
N LEU A 157 -13.20 -17.79 -18.00
CA LEU A 157 -11.98 -18.38 -18.57
C LEU A 157 -11.37 -19.33 -17.52
N SER A 158 -11.54 -20.63 -17.75
CA SER A 158 -10.87 -21.65 -16.95
C SER A 158 -9.40 -21.62 -17.34
N VAL A 159 -8.55 -21.22 -16.41
CA VAL A 159 -7.13 -21.54 -16.49
C VAL A 159 -7.02 -23.06 -16.37
N VAL A 160 -7.00 -23.74 -17.50
CA VAL A 160 -6.66 -25.16 -17.57
C VAL A 160 -5.17 -25.25 -17.23
N PRO A 161 -4.76 -25.98 -16.19
CA PRO A 161 -3.34 -26.22 -15.98
C PRO A 161 -2.80 -26.98 -17.19
N ARG A 162 -1.95 -26.34 -17.99
CA ARG A 162 -1.20 -27.04 -19.02
C ARG A 162 -0.20 -27.97 -18.33
N ASP A 163 -0.07 -29.19 -18.84
CA ASP A 163 0.91 -30.15 -18.34
C ASP A 163 2.31 -29.51 -18.41
N PRO A 164 3.07 -29.46 -17.30
CA PRO A 164 4.42 -28.89 -17.29
C PRO A 164 5.37 -29.52 -18.31
N ARG A 165 5.02 -30.70 -18.88
CA ARG A 165 5.80 -31.39 -19.90
C ARG A 165 5.64 -30.82 -21.31
N GLU A 166 4.65 -29.92 -21.53
CA GLU A 166 4.45 -29.25 -22.81
C GLU A 166 5.22 -27.94 -22.96
N LEU A 167 5.95 -27.54 -21.92
CA LEU A 167 6.74 -26.29 -21.87
C LEU A 167 8.25 -26.52 -22.01
N ALA A 168 8.70 -27.71 -22.45
CA ALA A 168 10.10 -28.05 -22.71
C ALA A 168 10.46 -27.91 -24.17
#